data_c92e54eba4e0f5bce57f9ff172782160
#
_entry.id   c92e54eba4e0f5bce57f9ff172782160
#
_cell.length_a   1.000
_cell.length_b   1.000
_cell.length_c   1.000
_cell.angle_alpha   90.00
_cell.angle_beta   90.00
_cell.angle_gamma   90.00
#
_symmetry.space_group_name_H-M   'P 1'
#
loop_
_entity.id
_entity.type
_entity.pdbx_description
1 polymer ?
#
loop_
_entity_poly.entity_id
_entity_poly.type
_entity_poly.pdbx_seq_one_letter_code
_entity_poly.pdbx_strand_id
1 'polypeptide(L)'
;MKIKELQNDYSFGRIISKHIPRKEIVKFIEYLEKQETTCSVYADYLDACLKLNLDMTIDKNKYPKDFKRWHDIRIDQYHTQKALQDEQERKELYNQFEKVANKYLSMQRIMNEDFVVIIAKSPAELIKEGEILHHCVGRMNYDQKFAREESLIFFVRDKNNQNNPFVTLEYSLKNNKILQCYAEHNSKPQEEVSNFINKKWLPYAKRKLKAMVA
;
A
#
# COMPACT_ATOMS: atom_id res chain seq x y z
N MET A 1 -22.70 23.22 -27.33
CA MET A 1 -22.93 23.36 -25.87
C MET A 1 -23.03 24.82 -25.47
N LYS A 2 -23.99 25.21 -24.61
CA LYS A 2 -24.12 26.62 -24.15
C LYS A 2 -23.21 26.86 -22.94
N ILE A 3 -22.72 28.10 -22.76
CA ILE A 3 -21.84 28.45 -21.63
C ILE A 3 -22.44 28.07 -20.27
N LYS A 4 -23.76 28.25 -20.09
CA LYS A 4 -24.46 27.85 -18.85
C LYS A 4 -24.44 26.34 -18.60
N GLU A 5 -24.53 25.53 -19.65
CA GLU A 5 -24.44 24.07 -19.56
C GLU A 5 -23.05 23.62 -19.15
N LEU A 6 -22.00 24.24 -19.74
CA LEU A 6 -20.61 24.00 -19.36
C LEU A 6 -20.35 24.35 -17.90
N GLN A 7 -20.85 25.46 -17.39
CA GLN A 7 -20.65 25.91 -16.02
C GLN A 7 -21.29 24.96 -14.98
N ASN A 8 -22.33 24.23 -15.38
CA ASN A 8 -23.01 23.22 -14.56
C ASN A 8 -22.43 21.82 -14.73
N ASP A 9 -21.47 21.64 -15.65
CA ASP A 9 -20.81 20.34 -15.84
C ASP A 9 -19.85 20.03 -14.69
N TYR A 10 -20.02 18.87 -14.08
CA TYR A 10 -19.20 18.44 -12.93
C TYR A 10 -17.71 18.36 -13.27
N SER A 11 -17.36 17.81 -14.42
CA SER A 11 -15.97 17.66 -14.87
C SER A 11 -15.31 18.99 -15.14
N PHE A 12 -16.09 19.96 -15.70
CA PHE A 12 -15.61 21.33 -15.89
C PHE A 12 -15.30 21.99 -14.53
N GLY A 13 -16.22 21.93 -13.58
CA GLY A 13 -16.04 22.52 -12.24
C GLY A 13 -14.89 21.88 -11.44
N ARG A 14 -14.75 20.56 -11.54
CA ARG A 14 -13.76 19.79 -10.78
C ARG A 14 -12.32 20.10 -11.18
N ILE A 15 -12.00 20.10 -12.46
CA ILE A 15 -10.61 20.17 -12.93
C ILE A 15 -10.40 21.16 -14.07
N ILE A 16 -11.28 21.19 -15.10
CA ILE A 16 -11.06 21.93 -16.34
C ILE A 16 -11.01 23.44 -16.09
N SER A 17 -11.90 23.98 -15.26
CA SER A 17 -12.00 25.41 -14.95
C SER A 17 -10.71 26.01 -14.36
N LYS A 18 -9.86 25.19 -13.78
CA LYS A 18 -8.56 25.60 -13.21
C LYS A 18 -7.49 25.81 -14.29
N HIS A 19 -7.69 25.22 -15.47
CA HIS A 19 -6.72 25.21 -16.57
C HIS A 19 -7.22 25.91 -17.83
N ILE A 20 -8.54 26.17 -17.93
CA ILE A 20 -9.16 26.94 -19.02
C ILE A 20 -9.60 28.28 -18.47
N PRO A 21 -8.88 29.39 -18.78
CA PRO A 21 -9.24 30.73 -18.34
C PRO A 21 -10.61 31.14 -18.87
N ARG A 22 -11.35 32.02 -18.16
CA ARG A 22 -12.66 32.51 -18.57
C ARG A 22 -12.69 33.05 -19.98
N LYS A 23 -11.62 33.75 -20.41
CA LYS A 23 -11.49 34.31 -21.77
C LYS A 23 -11.38 33.24 -22.87
N GLU A 24 -11.03 32.01 -22.51
CA GLU A 24 -10.89 30.89 -23.45
C GLU A 24 -12.09 29.93 -23.47
N ILE A 25 -13.13 30.20 -22.67
CA ILE A 25 -14.32 29.33 -22.59
C ILE A 25 -14.97 29.09 -23.95
N VAL A 26 -15.16 30.15 -24.76
CA VAL A 26 -15.76 30.02 -26.11
C VAL A 26 -14.87 29.13 -27.00
N LYS A 27 -13.57 29.42 -27.05
CA LYS A 27 -12.59 28.61 -27.78
C LYS A 27 -12.62 27.14 -27.32
N PHE A 28 -12.79 26.91 -26.05
CA PHE A 28 -12.83 25.54 -25.47
C PHE A 28 -14.11 24.81 -25.91
N ILE A 29 -15.28 25.47 -25.89
CA ILE A 29 -16.52 24.86 -26.35
C ILE A 29 -16.42 24.50 -27.83
N GLU A 30 -15.97 25.43 -28.69
CA GLU A 30 -15.75 25.18 -30.11
C GLU A 30 -14.78 24.04 -30.37
N TYR A 31 -13.75 23.94 -29.53
CA TYR A 31 -12.77 22.83 -29.58
C TYR A 31 -13.44 21.50 -29.27
N LEU A 32 -14.24 21.38 -28.18
CA LEU A 32 -14.94 20.14 -27.83
C LEU A 32 -15.90 19.71 -28.97
N GLU A 33 -16.64 20.64 -29.52
CA GLU A 33 -17.56 20.36 -30.63
C GLU A 33 -16.81 19.89 -31.90
N LYS A 34 -15.73 20.59 -32.26
CA LYS A 34 -14.88 20.21 -33.39
C LYS A 34 -14.23 18.84 -33.25
N GLN A 35 -13.87 18.45 -32.02
CA GLN A 35 -13.22 17.16 -31.73
C GLN A 35 -14.23 16.06 -31.37
N GLU A 36 -15.54 16.36 -31.47
CA GLU A 36 -16.64 15.44 -31.13
C GLU A 36 -16.48 14.79 -29.77
N THR A 37 -16.06 15.58 -28.76
CA THR A 37 -15.74 15.09 -27.42
C THR A 37 -16.53 15.80 -26.33
N THR A 38 -16.47 15.30 -25.10
CA THR A 38 -17.20 15.82 -23.94
C THR A 38 -16.24 16.38 -22.89
N CYS A 39 -16.78 17.17 -21.94
CA CYS A 39 -16.02 17.62 -20.78
C CYS A 39 -15.44 16.46 -19.96
N SER A 40 -16.18 15.36 -19.80
CA SER A 40 -15.71 14.21 -19.05
C SER A 40 -14.47 13.59 -19.69
N VAL A 41 -14.52 13.32 -20.99
CA VAL A 41 -13.38 12.73 -21.73
C VAL A 41 -12.20 13.69 -21.76
N TYR A 42 -12.47 15.00 -21.92
CA TYR A 42 -11.39 16.00 -21.84
C TYR A 42 -10.78 16.08 -20.42
N ALA A 43 -11.59 15.93 -19.36
CA ALA A 43 -11.10 15.91 -17.99
C ALA A 43 -10.17 14.73 -17.72
N ASP A 44 -10.47 13.56 -18.26
CA ASP A 44 -9.61 12.38 -18.16
C ASP A 44 -8.26 12.60 -18.87
N TYR A 45 -8.30 13.18 -20.08
CA TYR A 45 -7.08 13.59 -20.79
C TYR A 45 -6.24 14.59 -19.99
N LEU A 46 -6.90 15.65 -19.46
CA LEU A 46 -6.25 16.70 -18.66
C LEU A 46 -5.60 16.10 -17.41
N ASP A 47 -6.32 15.23 -16.69
CA ASP A 47 -5.81 14.57 -15.49
C ASP A 47 -4.57 13.71 -15.80
N ALA A 48 -4.61 12.93 -16.89
CA ALA A 48 -3.46 12.16 -17.34
C ALA A 48 -2.27 13.07 -17.72
N CYS A 49 -2.50 14.16 -18.45
CA CYS A 49 -1.47 15.13 -18.80
C CYS A 49 -0.80 15.74 -17.56
N LEU A 50 -1.60 16.13 -16.55
CA LEU A 50 -1.10 16.70 -15.30
C LEU A 50 -0.25 15.68 -14.51
N LYS A 51 -0.70 14.44 -14.42
CA LYS A 51 0.03 13.35 -13.76
C LYS A 51 1.33 12.98 -14.50
N LEU A 52 1.38 13.19 -15.81
CA LEU A 52 2.58 13.07 -16.63
C LEU A 52 3.47 14.33 -16.56
N ASN A 53 3.12 15.34 -15.74
CA ASN A 53 3.83 16.62 -15.60
C ASN A 53 3.92 17.40 -16.92
N LEU A 54 2.91 17.32 -17.79
CA LEU A 54 2.88 18.09 -19.02
C LEU A 54 2.43 19.52 -18.75
N ASP A 55 3.10 20.47 -19.39
CA ASP A 55 2.71 21.89 -19.32
C ASP A 55 1.44 22.17 -20.12
N MET A 56 0.35 22.38 -19.41
CA MET A 56 -0.98 22.67 -19.97
C MET A 56 -1.17 24.14 -20.34
N THR A 57 -0.18 25.01 -20.19
CA THR A 57 -0.19 26.36 -20.76
C THR A 57 0.12 26.34 -22.25
N ILE A 58 0.76 25.28 -22.75
CA ILE A 58 1.12 25.10 -24.15
C ILE A 58 -0.10 24.62 -24.95
N ASP A 59 -0.49 25.39 -25.97
CA ASP A 59 -1.69 25.13 -26.78
C ASP A 59 -1.70 23.71 -27.41
N LYS A 60 -0.57 23.17 -27.85
CA LYS A 60 -0.51 21.82 -28.42
C LYS A 60 -0.84 20.71 -27.40
N ASN A 61 -0.63 20.95 -26.12
CA ASN A 61 -1.02 20.04 -25.04
C ASN A 61 -2.46 20.30 -24.60
N LYS A 62 -2.88 21.57 -24.56
CA LYS A 62 -4.23 21.98 -24.16
C LYS A 62 -5.27 21.67 -25.24
N TYR A 63 -4.94 21.90 -26.52
CA TYR A 63 -5.83 21.78 -27.68
C TYR A 63 -5.18 20.94 -28.80
N PRO A 64 -4.87 19.65 -28.55
CA PRO A 64 -4.25 18.82 -29.59
C PRO A 64 -5.15 18.70 -30.83
N LYS A 65 -4.54 18.74 -32.03
CA LYS A 65 -5.29 18.72 -33.30
C LYS A 65 -6.11 17.46 -33.52
N ASP A 66 -5.62 16.33 -33.05
CA ASP A 66 -6.29 15.02 -33.05
C ASP A 66 -6.46 14.60 -31.60
N PHE A 67 -7.57 15.04 -31.02
CA PHE A 67 -7.83 14.84 -29.59
C PHE A 67 -7.92 13.36 -29.23
N LYS A 68 -8.69 12.57 -29.97
CA LYS A 68 -8.88 11.15 -29.68
C LYS A 68 -7.56 10.41 -29.60
N ARG A 69 -6.70 10.59 -30.60
CA ARG A 69 -5.37 9.98 -30.63
C ARG A 69 -4.51 10.38 -29.44
N TRP A 70 -4.49 11.68 -29.11
CA TRP A 70 -3.65 12.16 -28.01
C TRP A 70 -4.23 11.79 -26.63
N HIS A 71 -5.54 11.74 -26.50
CA HIS A 71 -6.20 11.19 -25.33
C HIS A 71 -5.73 9.76 -25.05
N ASP A 72 -5.87 8.87 -26.03
CA ASP A 72 -5.51 7.46 -25.88
C ASP A 72 -4.00 7.30 -25.56
N ILE A 73 -3.13 8.03 -26.23
CA ILE A 73 -1.69 8.03 -25.95
C ILE A 73 -1.39 8.49 -24.51
N ARG A 74 -2.00 9.57 -24.03
CA ARG A 74 -1.71 10.08 -22.67
C ARG A 74 -2.25 9.19 -21.57
N ILE A 75 -3.42 8.62 -21.78
CA ILE A 75 -4.00 7.64 -20.86
C ILE A 75 -3.09 6.41 -20.75
N ASP A 76 -2.64 5.86 -21.90
CA ASP A 76 -1.73 4.69 -21.94
C ASP A 76 -0.37 5.00 -21.28
N GLN A 77 0.24 6.14 -21.60
CA GLN A 77 1.48 6.60 -20.96
C GLN A 77 1.36 6.71 -19.45
N TYR A 78 0.26 7.31 -18.96
CA TYR A 78 0.01 7.43 -17.54
C TYR A 78 -0.14 6.06 -16.86
N HIS A 79 -0.91 5.14 -17.45
CA HIS A 79 -1.08 3.80 -16.90
C HIS A 79 0.23 3.02 -16.87
N THR A 80 1.03 3.13 -17.93
CA THR A 80 2.36 2.49 -18.00
C THR A 80 3.29 3.04 -16.92
N GLN A 81 3.39 4.36 -16.79
CA GLN A 81 4.22 5.00 -15.75
C GLN A 81 3.78 4.61 -14.35
N LYS A 82 2.47 4.61 -14.10
CA LYS A 82 1.92 4.20 -12.81
C LYS A 82 2.22 2.75 -12.49
N ALA A 83 2.05 1.83 -13.45
CA ALA A 83 2.35 0.42 -13.24
C ALA A 83 3.84 0.18 -12.89
N LEU A 84 4.75 0.89 -13.55
CA LEU A 84 6.18 0.84 -13.25
C LEU A 84 6.50 1.37 -11.86
N GLN A 85 5.86 2.47 -11.46
CA GLN A 85 6.02 3.05 -10.12
C GLN A 85 5.50 2.10 -9.04
N ASP A 86 4.29 1.54 -9.21
CA ASP A 86 3.68 0.59 -8.28
C ASP A 86 4.56 -0.67 -8.12
N GLU A 87 5.20 -1.14 -9.20
CA GLU A 87 6.14 -2.27 -9.17
C GLU A 87 7.42 -1.92 -8.39
N GLN A 88 7.97 -0.72 -8.62
CA GLN A 88 9.16 -0.26 -7.91
C GLN A 88 8.90 -0.09 -6.42
N GLU A 89 7.79 0.56 -6.03
CA GLU A 89 7.39 0.73 -4.64
C GLU A 89 7.21 -0.63 -3.93
N ARG A 90 6.66 -1.61 -4.64
CA ARG A 90 6.53 -2.98 -4.13
C ARG A 90 7.89 -3.63 -3.90
N LYS A 91 8.81 -3.51 -4.84
CA LYS A 91 10.19 -4.04 -4.69
C LYS A 91 10.91 -3.39 -3.51
N GLU A 92 10.80 -2.08 -3.36
CA GLU A 92 11.39 -1.34 -2.24
C GLU A 92 10.81 -1.78 -0.89
N LEU A 93 9.49 -1.95 -0.80
CA LEU A 93 8.82 -2.47 0.39
C LEU A 93 9.33 -3.87 0.76
N TYR A 94 9.43 -4.79 -0.20
CA TYR A 94 9.94 -6.14 0.02
C TYR A 94 11.38 -6.11 0.52
N ASN A 95 12.24 -5.34 -0.12
CA ASN A 95 13.65 -5.20 0.28
C ASN A 95 13.79 -4.62 1.70
N GLN A 96 12.99 -3.62 2.03
CA GLN A 96 13.01 -3.02 3.36
C GLN A 96 12.46 -3.96 4.42
N PHE A 97 11.39 -4.70 4.11
CA PHE A 97 10.82 -5.73 4.99
C PHE A 97 11.88 -6.80 5.32
N GLU A 98 12.57 -7.31 4.32
CA GLU A 98 13.62 -8.32 4.49
C GLU A 98 14.78 -7.80 5.36
N LYS A 99 15.23 -6.56 5.14
CA LYS A 99 16.25 -5.91 5.97
C LYS A 99 15.83 -5.85 7.44
N VAL A 100 14.60 -5.45 7.71
CA VAL A 100 14.05 -5.39 9.07
C VAL A 100 13.93 -6.79 9.67
N ALA A 101 13.43 -7.77 8.93
CA ALA A 101 13.34 -9.15 9.38
C ALA A 101 14.72 -9.69 9.79
N ASN A 102 15.74 -9.47 8.97
CA ASN A 102 17.11 -9.89 9.25
C ASN A 102 17.71 -9.18 10.47
N LYS A 103 17.45 -7.87 10.61
CA LYS A 103 17.89 -7.08 11.78
C LYS A 103 17.36 -7.68 13.09
N TYR A 104 16.10 -8.11 13.14
CA TYR A 104 15.47 -8.62 14.35
C TYR A 104 15.42 -10.16 14.44
N LEU A 105 16.18 -10.86 13.60
CA LEU A 105 16.22 -12.32 13.55
C LEU A 105 16.57 -12.94 14.92
N SER A 106 17.41 -12.28 15.72
CA SER A 106 17.81 -12.74 17.06
C SER A 106 16.66 -12.81 18.08
N MET A 107 15.53 -12.16 17.80
CA MET A 107 14.32 -12.23 18.63
C MET A 107 13.50 -13.50 18.40
N GLN A 108 13.79 -14.28 17.37
CA GLN A 108 13.22 -15.61 17.16
C GLN A 108 13.62 -16.56 18.29
N ARG A 109 12.76 -17.54 18.59
CA ARG A 109 13.04 -18.59 19.53
C ARG A 109 12.65 -19.95 18.96
N ILE A 110 13.65 -20.73 18.59
CA ILE A 110 13.48 -22.01 17.88
C ILE A 110 13.90 -23.22 18.75
N MET A 111 14.28 -23.01 20.03
CA MET A 111 14.98 -24.08 20.83
C MET A 111 14.07 -24.71 21.86
N ASN A 112 14.12 -26.07 21.88
CA ASN A 112 13.71 -27.01 22.96
C ASN A 112 12.38 -26.75 23.71
N GLU A 113 11.39 -26.16 23.05
CA GLU A 113 10.08 -25.92 23.61
C GLU A 113 9.03 -26.59 22.70
N ASP A 114 7.80 -26.71 23.17
CA ASP A 114 6.69 -27.25 22.37
C ASP A 114 6.28 -26.28 21.25
N PHE A 115 6.61 -25.02 21.42
CA PHE A 115 6.34 -23.96 20.45
C PHE A 115 7.63 -23.25 20.02
N VAL A 116 7.63 -22.78 18.76
CA VAL A 116 8.68 -21.92 18.22
C VAL A 116 8.08 -20.58 17.83
N VAL A 117 8.90 -19.52 17.91
CA VAL A 117 8.51 -18.17 17.45
C VAL A 117 9.46 -17.74 16.36
N ILE A 118 8.93 -17.50 15.19
CA ILE A 118 9.67 -17.07 14.00
C ILE A 118 9.20 -15.68 13.56
N ILE A 119 10.12 -14.85 13.08
CA ILE A 119 9.78 -13.53 12.53
C ILE A 119 9.30 -13.67 11.10
N ALA A 120 8.29 -12.90 10.71
CA ALA A 120 7.85 -12.81 9.31
C ALA A 120 9.01 -12.29 8.44
N LYS A 121 9.25 -12.92 7.29
CA LYS A 121 10.37 -12.60 6.40
C LYS A 121 9.96 -11.83 5.15
N SER A 122 8.68 -11.84 4.82
CA SER A 122 8.17 -11.15 3.63
C SER A 122 6.71 -10.75 3.79
N PRO A 123 6.24 -9.73 3.03
CA PRO A 123 4.81 -9.42 2.92
C PRO A 123 3.96 -10.60 2.44
N ALA A 124 4.51 -11.47 1.58
CA ALA A 124 3.81 -12.67 1.10
C ALA A 124 3.51 -13.67 2.23
N GLU A 125 4.39 -13.79 3.22
CA GLU A 125 4.14 -14.62 4.41
C GLU A 125 3.00 -14.06 5.26
N LEU A 126 2.88 -12.72 5.37
CA LEU A 126 1.75 -12.09 6.08
C LEU A 126 0.43 -12.40 5.39
N ILE A 127 0.40 -12.32 4.04
CA ILE A 127 -0.80 -12.63 3.24
C ILE A 127 -1.22 -14.07 3.47
N LYS A 128 -0.28 -15.02 3.30
CA LYS A 128 -0.54 -16.46 3.52
C LYS A 128 -1.04 -16.75 4.93
N GLU A 129 -0.42 -16.15 5.94
CA GLU A 129 -0.82 -16.31 7.34
C GLU A 129 -2.25 -15.82 7.57
N GLY A 130 -2.57 -14.62 7.05
CA GLY A 130 -3.89 -14.03 7.18
C GLY A 130 -4.99 -14.81 6.44
N GLU A 131 -4.67 -15.40 5.29
CA GLU A 131 -5.60 -16.25 4.54
C GLU A 131 -5.92 -17.54 5.29
N ILE A 132 -4.91 -18.22 5.84
CA ILE A 132 -5.09 -19.51 6.52
C ILE A 132 -5.76 -19.31 7.89
N LEU A 133 -5.36 -18.30 8.66
CA LEU A 133 -5.92 -18.03 9.98
C LEU A 133 -7.17 -17.12 9.98
N HIS A 134 -7.63 -16.73 8.79
CA HIS A 134 -8.83 -15.89 8.64
C HIS A 134 -8.77 -14.59 9.46
N HIS A 135 -7.63 -13.90 9.44
CA HIS A 135 -7.44 -12.60 10.08
C HIS A 135 -6.70 -11.58 9.21
N CYS A 136 -6.64 -10.33 9.63
CA CYS A 136 -6.26 -9.20 8.76
C CYS A 136 -4.75 -8.94 8.64
N VAL A 137 -3.84 -9.80 9.13
CA VAL A 137 -2.39 -9.53 9.13
C VAL A 137 -1.79 -9.37 7.72
N GLY A 138 -2.36 -9.99 6.71
CA GLY A 138 -1.98 -9.81 5.31
C GLY A 138 -2.59 -8.58 4.65
N ARG A 139 -3.34 -7.77 5.41
CA ARG A 139 -4.04 -6.55 4.96
C ARG A 139 -3.76 -5.43 5.95
N MET A 140 -4.39 -4.26 5.79
CA MET A 140 -4.33 -3.15 6.75
C MET A 140 -2.90 -2.63 7.05
N ASN A 141 -2.03 -2.63 6.05
CA ASN A 141 -0.69 -2.01 6.10
C ASN A 141 0.28 -2.58 7.18
N TYR A 142 0.11 -3.83 7.60
CA TYR A 142 1.07 -4.46 8.52
C TYR A 142 2.46 -4.62 7.92
N ASP A 143 2.54 -4.85 6.62
CA ASP A 143 3.77 -4.88 5.83
C ASP A 143 4.52 -3.53 5.88
N GLN A 144 3.81 -2.43 5.73
CA GLN A 144 4.38 -1.08 5.82
C GLN A 144 4.83 -0.74 7.23
N LYS A 145 4.02 -1.08 8.26
CA LYS A 145 4.40 -0.90 9.67
C LYS A 145 5.67 -1.68 10.02
N PHE A 146 5.75 -2.91 9.51
CA PHE A 146 6.93 -3.75 9.69
C PHE A 146 8.17 -3.13 9.02
N ALA A 147 8.05 -2.74 7.75
CA ALA A 147 9.15 -2.14 7.01
C ALA A 147 9.64 -0.80 7.63
N ARG A 148 8.75 -0.07 8.32
CA ARG A 148 9.09 1.17 9.06
C ARG A 148 9.56 0.94 10.50
N GLU A 149 9.72 -0.30 10.92
CA GLU A 149 10.08 -0.65 12.30
C GLU A 149 9.09 -0.10 13.37
N GLU A 150 7.82 0.09 13.01
CA GLU A 150 6.79 0.50 13.97
C GLU A 150 6.35 -0.69 14.83
N SER A 151 6.12 -1.84 14.20
CA SER A 151 5.86 -3.12 14.85
C SER A 151 6.44 -4.29 14.06
N LEU A 152 6.76 -5.36 14.76
CA LEU A 152 7.24 -6.61 14.18
C LEU A 152 6.14 -7.66 14.25
N ILE A 153 6.06 -8.49 13.22
CA ILE A 153 5.15 -9.64 13.19
C ILE A 153 5.93 -10.92 13.40
N PHE A 154 5.49 -11.71 14.35
CA PHE A 154 6.02 -13.03 14.64
C PHE A 154 4.91 -14.07 14.48
N PHE A 155 5.30 -15.24 14.03
CA PHE A 155 4.45 -16.41 13.94
C PHE A 155 4.85 -17.39 15.05
N VAL A 156 3.90 -17.79 15.86
CA VAL A 156 4.07 -18.91 16.79
C VAL A 156 3.63 -20.17 16.07
N ARG A 157 4.43 -21.21 16.18
CA ARG A 157 4.20 -22.50 15.52
C ARG A 157 4.31 -23.63 16.53
N ASP A 158 3.54 -24.67 16.34
CA ASP A 158 3.82 -25.94 16.97
C ASP A 158 5.17 -26.48 16.49
N LYS A 159 6.01 -26.96 17.40
CA LYS A 159 7.35 -27.45 17.09
C LYS A 159 7.35 -28.57 16.05
N ASN A 160 6.35 -29.45 16.13
CA ASN A 160 6.23 -30.61 15.26
C ASN A 160 5.55 -30.29 13.92
N ASN A 161 4.96 -29.09 13.80
CA ASN A 161 4.21 -28.67 12.61
C ASN A 161 4.46 -27.19 12.27
N GLN A 162 5.71 -26.83 12.04
CA GLN A 162 6.12 -25.44 11.83
C GLN A 162 5.61 -24.81 10.51
N ASN A 163 5.20 -25.63 9.56
CA ASN A 163 4.68 -25.16 8.28
C ASN A 163 3.23 -24.67 8.35
N ASN A 164 2.49 -25.07 9.38
CA ASN A 164 1.11 -24.67 9.56
C ASN A 164 1.00 -23.40 10.41
N PRO A 165 0.31 -22.38 9.92
CA PRO A 165 -0.09 -21.23 10.73
C PRO A 165 -0.82 -21.68 12.00
N PHE A 166 -0.48 -21.04 13.11
CA PHE A 166 -1.08 -21.39 14.40
C PHE A 166 -1.48 -20.15 15.20
N VAL A 167 -0.53 -19.24 15.49
CA VAL A 167 -0.80 -17.98 16.17
C VAL A 167 0.07 -16.88 15.57
N THR A 168 -0.52 -15.70 15.36
CA THR A 168 0.17 -14.51 14.90
C THR A 168 0.25 -13.48 16.02
N LEU A 169 1.42 -12.87 16.15
CA LEU A 169 1.74 -11.92 17.20
C LEU A 169 2.30 -10.62 16.60
N GLU A 170 1.73 -9.47 16.98
CA GLU A 170 2.26 -8.15 16.69
C GLU A 170 2.99 -7.59 17.91
N TYR A 171 4.27 -7.23 17.75
CA TYR A 171 5.11 -6.66 18.79
C TYR A 171 5.51 -5.23 18.46
N SER A 172 5.17 -4.28 19.33
CA SER A 172 5.56 -2.87 19.18
C SER A 172 6.99 -2.65 19.66
N LEU A 173 7.86 -2.17 18.77
CA LEU A 173 9.21 -1.76 19.12
C LEU A 173 9.21 -0.51 20.01
N LYS A 174 8.32 0.46 19.74
CA LYS A 174 8.19 1.69 20.53
C LYS A 174 7.79 1.43 21.97
N ASN A 175 6.83 0.52 22.18
CA ASN A 175 6.22 0.29 23.50
C ASN A 175 6.81 -0.94 24.23
N ASN A 176 7.69 -1.69 23.57
CA ASN A 176 8.29 -2.93 24.10
C ASN A 176 7.24 -3.93 24.61
N LYS A 177 6.12 -4.07 23.88
CA LYS A 177 5.00 -4.95 24.29
C LYS A 177 4.31 -5.57 23.10
N ILE A 178 3.61 -6.67 23.36
CA ILE A 178 2.69 -7.29 22.41
C ILE A 178 1.46 -6.37 22.27
N LEU A 179 1.11 -6.02 21.02
CA LEU A 179 -0.10 -5.26 20.70
C LEU A 179 -1.27 -6.21 20.46
N GLN A 180 -1.02 -7.27 19.72
CA GLN A 180 -2.04 -8.25 19.33
C GLN A 180 -1.42 -9.64 19.34
N CYS A 181 -2.24 -10.64 19.66
CA CYS A 181 -1.86 -12.04 19.63
C CYS A 181 -3.12 -12.87 19.38
N TYR A 182 -3.24 -13.41 18.18
CA TYR A 182 -4.46 -14.08 17.72
C TYR A 182 -4.15 -15.42 17.05
N ALA A 183 -5.01 -16.39 17.32
CA ALA A 183 -5.16 -17.63 16.59
C ALA A 183 -6.21 -17.46 15.48
N GLU A 184 -6.66 -18.55 14.88
CA GLU A 184 -7.66 -18.57 13.81
C GLU A 184 -8.92 -17.76 14.17
N HIS A 185 -9.50 -17.04 13.19
CA HIS A 185 -10.68 -16.17 13.34
C HIS A 185 -10.54 -15.09 14.43
N ASN A 186 -9.34 -14.57 14.64
CA ASN A 186 -9.02 -13.60 15.70
C ASN A 186 -9.33 -14.11 17.12
N SER A 187 -9.39 -15.42 17.32
CA SER A 187 -9.60 -16.03 18.62
C SER A 187 -8.36 -15.84 19.52
N LYS A 188 -8.57 -15.91 20.82
CA LYS A 188 -7.45 -15.90 21.76
C LYS A 188 -6.68 -17.23 21.65
N PRO A 189 -5.36 -17.20 21.67
CA PRO A 189 -4.56 -18.42 21.76
C PRO A 189 -4.91 -19.23 22.99
N GLN A 190 -4.71 -20.54 22.91
CA GLN A 190 -4.87 -21.45 24.07
C GLN A 190 -3.98 -20.99 25.23
N GLU A 191 -4.36 -21.32 26.46
CA GLU A 191 -3.67 -20.87 27.68
C GLU A 191 -2.20 -21.26 27.70
N GLU A 192 -1.88 -22.47 27.25
CA GLU A 192 -0.50 -22.99 27.16
C GLU A 192 0.37 -22.13 26.24
N VAL A 193 -0.14 -21.79 25.05
CA VAL A 193 0.56 -20.92 24.09
C VAL A 193 0.72 -19.51 24.66
N SER A 194 -0.32 -18.98 25.30
CA SER A 194 -0.30 -17.66 25.93
C SER A 194 0.74 -17.61 27.06
N ASN A 195 0.84 -18.67 27.86
CA ASN A 195 1.83 -18.82 28.92
C ASN A 195 3.25 -18.91 28.36
N PHE A 196 3.46 -19.68 27.29
CA PHE A 196 4.75 -19.76 26.60
C PHE A 196 5.18 -18.39 26.07
N ILE A 197 4.28 -17.67 25.36
CA ILE A 197 4.55 -16.34 24.81
C ILE A 197 4.94 -15.37 25.93
N ASN A 198 4.13 -15.28 27.00
CA ASN A 198 4.31 -14.26 28.02
C ASN A 198 5.46 -14.58 29.00
N LYS A 199 5.63 -15.85 29.38
CA LYS A 199 6.61 -16.22 30.41
C LYS A 199 7.97 -16.60 29.84
N LYS A 200 8.03 -17.07 28.59
CA LYS A 200 9.29 -17.56 28.00
C LYS A 200 9.76 -16.68 26.82
N TRP A 201 8.93 -16.44 25.82
CA TRP A 201 9.36 -15.69 24.63
C TRP A 201 9.49 -14.19 24.88
N LEU A 202 8.51 -13.54 25.47
CA LEU A 202 8.51 -12.08 25.65
C LEU A 202 9.71 -11.57 26.46
N PRO A 203 10.09 -12.18 27.61
CA PRO A 203 11.31 -11.79 28.32
C PRO A 203 12.59 -12.02 27.50
N TYR A 204 12.62 -13.08 26.72
CA TYR A 204 13.73 -13.38 25.83
C TYR A 204 13.84 -12.31 24.73
N ALA A 205 12.74 -11.99 24.03
CA ALA A 205 12.69 -10.98 22.98
C ALA A 205 13.14 -9.60 23.48
N LYS A 206 12.62 -9.16 24.64
CA LYS A 206 13.03 -7.91 25.29
C LYS A 206 14.53 -7.85 25.60
N ARG A 207 15.11 -8.94 26.08
CA ARG A 207 16.56 -9.03 26.36
C ARG A 207 17.36 -8.94 25.07
N LYS A 208 16.92 -9.62 24.00
CA LYS A 208 17.58 -9.53 22.68
C LYS A 208 17.51 -8.11 22.11
N LEU A 209 16.34 -7.49 22.16
CA LEU A 209 16.18 -6.12 21.71
C LEU A 209 17.08 -5.14 22.47
N LYS A 210 17.16 -5.28 23.80
CA LYS A 210 18.06 -4.43 24.62
C LYS A 210 19.53 -4.61 24.22
N ALA A 211 19.96 -5.83 23.93
CA ALA A 211 21.33 -6.11 23.48
C ALA A 211 21.67 -5.58 22.08
N MET A 212 20.67 -5.28 21.25
CA MET A 212 20.87 -4.68 19.90
C MET A 212 21.02 -3.15 19.96
N VAL A 213 20.57 -2.50 21.03
CA VAL A 213 20.57 -1.04 21.20
C VAL A 213 21.71 -0.58 22.12
N ALA A 214 22.32 -1.50 22.86
CA ALA A 214 23.49 -1.27 23.69
C ALA A 214 24.79 -1.33 22.89
#